data_57436756ec34a729ea4696f3bd6a29af
#
_entry.id   57436756ec34a729ea4696f3bd6a29af
#
_cell.length_a   1.000
_cell.length_b   1.000
_cell.length_c   1.000
_cell.angle_alpha   90.00
_cell.angle_beta   90.00
_cell.angle_gamma   90.00
#
_symmetry.space_group_name_H-M   'P 1'
#
loop_
_entity.id
_entity.type
_entity.pdbx_description
1 polymer ?
#
loop_
_entity_poly.entity_id
_entity_poly.type
_entity_poly.pdbx_seq_one_letter_code
_entity_poly.pdbx_strand_id
1 'polypeptide(L)'
;MEIKPFEKKIWLASPTMHGDEQKWVDEAIQTNWVSTVGANINSVEEDIAKTVGTKYAVALSCGTAALHLAVKLAGERIYGMPKPNEGTLKGKTIFCTDMTFDATVNPIAYEDGEAVFIDSERDTWNMDPVALERAFDMYPDTKIVMLAHLYGTPAKFDEIKAICDKHGALIVEDAAESLGATYKSKQTGSLGDYNCISFNGNKIITGSSGGMFLTNSKEDADKVRKWSTQSREDAAWYQHEEIGYNYRMSNIVAGVVRGQMPYLSEHVSAKKAIYERYKEGFKGLPVTMNPYDVANSEPNFWLSCLLINEDAMCKQVRGEKDALYIHEQGKTCPTEILEKLAKYNAEGRPIWKPMHMQPIYRTNPFITAQGNGRARSNAYIAENGCEDVGADIFQRGLCLPSDNKMTAEEQEIIIQIIRSCFE
;
A
#
# COMPACT_ATOMS: atom_id res chain seq x y z
N MET A 1 0.81 -11.03 -37.13
CA MET A 1 0.90 -9.55 -37.36
C MET A 1 2.15 -9.09 -36.64
N GLU A 2 3.01 -8.31 -37.29
CA GLU A 2 4.21 -7.77 -36.62
C GLU A 2 3.76 -6.70 -35.62
N ILE A 3 4.00 -6.92 -34.34
CA ILE A 3 3.66 -5.96 -33.28
C ILE A 3 4.70 -4.84 -33.32
N LYS A 4 4.23 -3.59 -33.40
CA LYS A 4 5.09 -2.40 -33.34
C LYS A 4 5.07 -1.79 -31.92
N PRO A 5 6.16 -1.14 -31.47
CA PRO A 5 6.15 -0.39 -30.22
C PRO A 5 5.07 0.70 -30.21
N PHE A 6 4.47 0.92 -29.05
CA PHE A 6 3.49 2.00 -28.86
C PHE A 6 4.13 3.36 -29.10
N GLU A 7 3.45 4.25 -29.80
CA GLU A 7 3.91 5.61 -30.03
C GLU A 7 4.02 6.41 -28.73
N LYS A 8 3.04 6.22 -27.84
CA LYS A 8 3.03 6.79 -26.48
C LYS A 8 3.30 5.69 -25.48
N LYS A 9 4.03 6.04 -24.42
CA LYS A 9 4.30 5.10 -23.33
C LYS A 9 2.99 4.66 -22.66
N ILE A 10 2.80 3.36 -22.55
CA ILE A 10 1.75 2.78 -21.70
C ILE A 10 2.32 2.65 -20.29
N TRP A 11 1.75 3.39 -19.36
CA TRP A 11 2.22 3.45 -17.98
C TRP A 11 1.67 2.31 -17.12
N LEU A 12 2.39 1.99 -16.06
CA LEU A 12 1.88 1.09 -15.01
C LEU A 12 0.62 1.66 -14.35
N ALA A 13 0.72 2.89 -13.89
CA ALA A 13 -0.39 3.69 -13.37
C ALA A 13 0.04 5.16 -13.38
N SER A 14 -0.76 6.03 -13.96
CA SER A 14 -0.49 7.46 -14.02
C SER A 14 -1.74 8.27 -13.65
N PRO A 15 -1.60 9.53 -13.26
CA PRO A 15 -2.76 10.38 -12.94
C PRO A 15 -3.73 10.46 -14.10
N THR A 16 -5.04 10.39 -13.80
CA THR A 16 -6.13 10.62 -14.76
C THR A 16 -6.84 11.89 -14.35
N MET A 17 -6.65 12.97 -15.11
CA MET A 17 -7.28 14.28 -14.85
C MET A 17 -8.58 14.41 -15.59
N HIS A 18 -9.57 15.05 -14.96
CA HIS A 18 -10.91 15.27 -15.48
C HIS A 18 -11.20 16.75 -15.82
N GLY A 19 -10.35 17.67 -15.35
CA GLY A 19 -10.48 19.11 -15.55
C GLY A 19 -11.09 19.85 -14.36
N ASP A 20 -11.82 19.16 -13.49
CA ASP A 20 -12.40 19.76 -12.27
C ASP A 20 -11.32 20.16 -11.25
N GLU A 21 -10.16 19.53 -11.28
CA GLU A 21 -9.00 19.83 -10.43
C GLU A 21 -8.55 21.27 -10.63
N GLN A 22 -8.51 21.75 -11.90
CA GLN A 22 -8.08 23.10 -12.24
C GLN A 22 -8.97 24.15 -11.57
N LYS A 23 -10.29 23.93 -11.56
CA LYS A 23 -11.25 24.84 -10.91
C LYS A 23 -10.92 25.11 -9.45
N TRP A 24 -10.62 24.06 -8.68
CA TRP A 24 -10.36 24.19 -7.25
C TRP A 24 -8.98 24.73 -6.95
N VAL A 25 -8.00 24.46 -7.80
CA VAL A 25 -6.66 25.08 -7.73
C VAL A 25 -6.75 26.58 -8.03
N ASP A 26 -7.47 26.96 -9.08
CA ASP A 26 -7.67 28.37 -9.45
C ASP A 26 -8.41 29.14 -8.35
N GLU A 27 -9.44 28.55 -7.74
CA GLU A 27 -10.16 29.14 -6.59
C GLU A 27 -9.21 29.41 -5.43
N ALA A 28 -8.33 28.44 -5.07
CA ALA A 28 -7.38 28.62 -4.01
C ALA A 28 -6.38 29.76 -4.29
N ILE A 29 -5.93 29.90 -5.54
CA ILE A 29 -5.03 30.99 -5.97
C ILE A 29 -5.76 32.33 -5.94
N GLN A 30 -6.96 32.42 -6.52
CA GLN A 30 -7.74 33.67 -6.60
C GLN A 30 -8.15 34.21 -5.23
N THR A 31 -8.46 33.30 -4.29
CA THR A 31 -8.81 33.66 -2.91
C THR A 31 -7.61 33.83 -2.00
N ASN A 32 -6.40 33.59 -2.50
CA ASN A 32 -5.13 33.62 -1.75
C ASN A 32 -5.06 32.60 -0.59
N TRP A 33 -5.85 31.53 -0.63
CA TRP A 33 -5.79 30.42 0.33
C TRP A 33 -4.99 29.26 -0.24
N VAL A 34 -3.67 29.43 -0.34
CA VAL A 34 -2.76 28.44 -0.99
C VAL A 34 -2.01 27.55 -0.02
N SER A 35 -1.97 27.90 1.27
CA SER A 35 -1.18 27.21 2.29
C SER A 35 -1.97 26.04 2.92
N THR A 36 -1.74 25.79 4.20
CA THR A 36 -2.24 24.63 4.96
C THR A 36 -3.59 24.86 5.63
N VAL A 37 -4.31 25.88 5.20
CA VAL A 37 -5.67 26.25 5.62
C VAL A 37 -6.48 26.62 4.37
N GLY A 38 -7.75 26.21 4.30
CA GLY A 38 -8.63 26.59 3.20
C GLY A 38 -9.81 25.65 3.00
N ALA A 39 -10.75 26.10 2.14
CA ALA A 39 -12.00 25.40 1.88
C ALA A 39 -11.81 24.02 1.25
N ASN A 40 -10.80 23.86 0.38
CA ASN A 40 -10.54 22.58 -0.25
C ASN A 40 -10.11 21.51 0.78
N ILE A 41 -9.28 21.88 1.76
CA ILE A 41 -8.87 20.96 2.83
C ILE A 41 -10.08 20.50 3.63
N ASN A 42 -10.94 21.43 4.05
CA ASN A 42 -12.14 21.10 4.82
C ASN A 42 -13.07 20.18 4.02
N SER A 43 -13.32 20.51 2.75
CA SER A 43 -14.17 19.72 1.86
C SER A 43 -13.63 18.30 1.67
N VAL A 44 -12.31 18.15 1.44
CA VAL A 44 -11.68 16.84 1.23
C VAL A 44 -11.74 16.00 2.52
N GLU A 45 -11.53 16.60 3.70
CA GLU A 45 -11.67 15.88 4.98
C GLU A 45 -13.11 15.35 5.15
N GLU A 46 -14.12 16.18 4.88
CA GLU A 46 -15.53 15.78 4.96
C GLU A 46 -15.90 14.70 3.93
N ASP A 47 -15.52 14.90 2.67
CA ASP A 47 -15.83 13.99 1.57
C ASP A 47 -15.18 12.61 1.76
N ILE A 48 -13.91 12.58 2.20
CA ILE A 48 -13.21 11.33 2.45
C ILE A 48 -13.78 10.62 3.69
N ALA A 49 -14.02 11.33 4.79
CA ALA A 49 -14.63 10.74 5.98
C ALA A 49 -15.98 10.08 5.64
N LYS A 50 -16.80 10.77 4.86
CA LYS A 50 -18.10 10.26 4.39
C LYS A 50 -17.95 9.05 3.46
N THR A 51 -17.04 9.13 2.48
CA THR A 51 -16.82 8.06 1.48
C THR A 51 -16.32 6.79 2.16
N VAL A 52 -15.39 6.92 3.11
CA VAL A 52 -14.78 5.80 3.81
C VAL A 52 -15.66 5.28 4.95
N GLY A 53 -16.52 6.14 5.51
CA GLY A 53 -17.42 5.78 6.60
C GLY A 53 -16.83 5.96 8.00
N THR A 54 -15.85 6.87 8.14
CA THR A 54 -15.28 7.30 9.43
C THR A 54 -15.90 8.62 9.88
N LYS A 55 -15.76 8.95 11.18
CA LYS A 55 -16.31 10.21 11.71
C LYS A 55 -15.39 11.40 11.43
N TYR A 56 -14.08 11.19 11.40
CA TYR A 56 -13.07 12.24 11.30
C TYR A 56 -11.97 11.86 10.33
N ALA A 57 -11.53 12.86 9.59
CA ALA A 57 -10.38 12.77 8.68
C ALA A 57 -9.45 13.96 8.94
N VAL A 58 -8.15 13.75 8.80
CA VAL A 58 -7.12 14.79 8.90
C VAL A 58 -6.23 14.73 7.68
N ALA A 59 -6.32 15.77 6.84
CA ALA A 59 -5.54 15.88 5.61
C ALA A 59 -4.06 16.19 5.91
N LEU A 60 -3.17 15.37 5.37
CA LEU A 60 -1.75 15.40 5.62
C LEU A 60 -0.94 15.48 4.32
N SER A 61 0.33 15.83 4.41
CA SER A 61 1.22 16.07 3.27
C SER A 61 1.50 14.83 2.41
N CYS A 62 1.39 13.64 2.97
CA CYS A 62 1.54 12.36 2.27
C CYS A 62 1.00 11.19 3.12
N GLY A 63 0.85 10.01 2.49
CA GLY A 63 0.44 8.79 3.18
C GLY A 63 1.43 8.37 4.30
N THR A 64 2.74 8.53 4.06
CA THR A 64 3.76 8.24 5.08
C THR A 64 3.60 9.12 6.33
N ALA A 65 3.25 10.40 6.16
CA ALA A 65 2.95 11.29 7.29
C ALA A 65 1.72 10.83 8.07
N ALA A 66 0.69 10.32 7.36
CA ALA A 66 -0.50 9.76 8.00
C ALA A 66 -0.16 8.49 8.81
N LEU A 67 0.59 7.56 8.22
CA LEU A 67 1.06 6.36 8.90
C LEU A 67 1.96 6.67 10.10
N HIS A 68 2.87 7.64 9.98
CA HIS A 68 3.73 8.06 11.08
C HIS A 68 2.91 8.58 12.28
N LEU A 69 1.98 9.49 12.03
CA LEU A 69 1.15 10.02 13.12
C LEU A 69 0.19 8.97 13.70
N ALA A 70 -0.29 8.03 12.89
CA ALA A 70 -1.10 6.90 13.36
C ALA A 70 -0.30 5.96 14.28
N VAL A 71 0.94 5.61 13.88
CA VAL A 71 1.85 4.78 14.69
C VAL A 71 2.24 5.47 15.98
N LYS A 72 2.59 6.75 15.89
CA LYS A 72 2.88 7.58 17.07
C LYS A 72 1.71 7.60 18.07
N LEU A 73 0.50 7.81 17.55
CA LEU A 73 -0.71 7.83 18.36
C LEU A 73 -1.00 6.47 19.00
N ALA A 74 -0.86 5.37 18.24
CA ALA A 74 -0.99 4.01 18.75
C ALA A 74 0.04 3.73 19.85
N GLY A 75 1.29 4.16 19.65
CA GLY A 75 2.36 4.03 20.63
C GLY A 75 2.04 4.76 21.93
N GLU A 76 1.63 6.03 21.87
CA GLU A 76 1.24 6.79 23.06
C GLU A 76 0.04 6.16 23.78
N ARG A 77 -0.95 5.67 23.05
CA ARG A 77 -2.14 5.06 23.63
C ARG A 77 -1.83 3.77 24.39
N ILE A 78 -0.92 2.96 23.87
CA ILE A 78 -0.57 1.65 24.46
C ILE A 78 0.53 1.78 25.52
N TYR A 79 1.57 2.58 25.25
CA TYR A 79 2.78 2.62 26.07
C TYR A 79 2.93 3.91 26.89
N GLY A 80 2.03 4.89 26.68
CA GLY A 80 2.09 6.21 27.32
C GLY A 80 3.00 7.20 26.59
N MET A 81 3.04 8.42 27.14
CA MET A 81 3.87 9.50 26.58
C MET A 81 5.35 9.14 26.65
N PRO A 82 6.10 9.28 25.52
CA PRO A 82 7.53 9.05 25.52
C PRO A 82 8.27 10.12 26.33
N LYS A 83 9.51 9.82 26.73
CA LYS A 83 10.40 10.86 27.25
C LYS A 83 10.75 11.86 26.15
N PRO A 84 11.11 13.11 26.50
CA PRO A 84 11.59 14.05 25.51
C PRO A 84 12.73 13.46 24.66
N ASN A 85 12.63 13.62 23.34
CA ASN A 85 13.58 13.11 22.34
C ASN A 85 13.65 11.57 22.21
N GLU A 86 12.63 10.84 22.66
CA GLU A 86 12.45 9.42 22.42
C GLU A 86 11.18 9.19 21.57
N GLY A 87 11.21 8.18 20.69
CA GLY A 87 10.02 7.72 19.96
C GLY A 87 9.07 6.93 20.89
N THR A 88 7.79 6.91 20.54
CA THR A 88 6.75 6.24 21.33
C THR A 88 6.90 4.72 21.37
N LEU A 89 7.68 4.16 20.43
CA LEU A 89 7.91 2.72 20.27
C LEU A 89 9.29 2.29 20.74
N LYS A 90 10.03 3.13 21.43
CA LYS A 90 11.39 2.81 21.84
C LYS A 90 11.47 1.48 22.63
N GLY A 91 12.23 0.53 22.07
CA GLY A 91 12.42 -0.79 22.65
C GLY A 91 11.18 -1.70 22.53
N LYS A 92 10.24 -1.37 21.65
CA LYS A 92 9.04 -2.17 21.37
C LYS A 92 9.16 -2.85 20.01
N THR A 93 8.56 -4.03 19.90
CA THR A 93 8.35 -4.73 18.63
C THR A 93 6.95 -4.41 18.09
N ILE A 94 6.84 -4.28 16.76
CA ILE A 94 5.61 -3.99 16.04
C ILE A 94 5.47 -5.01 14.92
N PHE A 95 4.33 -5.68 14.82
CA PHE A 95 4.07 -6.56 13.69
C PHE A 95 3.72 -5.74 12.46
N CYS A 96 4.31 -6.13 11.33
CA CYS A 96 4.11 -5.41 10.08
C CYS A 96 3.97 -6.40 8.93
N THR A 97 3.02 -6.12 8.03
CA THR A 97 2.92 -6.81 6.75
C THR A 97 4.28 -6.84 6.05
N ASP A 98 4.69 -8.00 5.56
CA ASP A 98 5.99 -8.17 4.88
C ASP A 98 5.92 -7.72 3.41
N MET A 99 4.85 -8.09 2.70
CA MET A 99 4.63 -7.62 1.33
C MET A 99 3.91 -6.28 1.34
N THR A 100 4.68 -5.21 1.37
CA THR A 100 4.18 -3.84 1.36
C THR A 100 5.21 -2.87 0.77
N PHE A 101 4.81 -1.63 0.57
CA PHE A 101 5.73 -0.54 0.29
C PHE A 101 6.42 -0.09 1.58
N ASP A 102 7.67 0.35 1.48
CA ASP A 102 8.50 0.74 2.63
C ASP A 102 7.88 1.84 3.53
N ALA A 103 6.96 2.63 2.98
CA ALA A 103 6.23 3.65 3.74
C ALA A 103 5.38 3.09 4.89
N THR A 104 4.96 1.82 4.83
CA THR A 104 4.26 1.14 5.94
C THR A 104 5.21 0.85 7.10
N VAL A 105 6.49 0.58 6.81
CA VAL A 105 7.48 0.15 7.79
C VAL A 105 8.23 1.31 8.42
N ASN A 106 8.66 2.29 7.62
CA ASN A 106 9.47 3.43 8.07
C ASN A 106 8.96 4.12 9.33
N PRO A 107 7.63 4.34 9.51
CA PRO A 107 7.09 4.96 10.73
C PRO A 107 7.44 4.22 12.02
N ILE A 108 7.61 2.90 11.97
CA ILE A 108 8.04 2.11 13.14
C ILE A 108 9.44 2.55 13.57
N ALA A 109 10.34 2.70 12.59
CA ALA A 109 11.72 3.14 12.86
C ALA A 109 11.79 4.64 13.26
N TYR A 110 10.91 5.50 12.72
CA TYR A 110 10.83 6.91 13.11
C TYR A 110 10.47 7.08 14.59
N GLU A 111 9.72 6.16 15.15
CA GLU A 111 9.32 6.11 16.55
C GLU A 111 10.19 5.16 17.40
N ASP A 112 11.43 4.86 16.96
CA ASP A 112 12.42 4.00 17.65
C ASP A 112 11.96 2.53 17.88
N GLY A 113 10.99 2.04 17.12
CA GLY A 113 10.46 0.68 17.20
C GLY A 113 11.23 -0.32 16.33
N GLU A 114 11.02 -1.61 16.56
CA GLU A 114 11.55 -2.72 15.76
C GLU A 114 10.42 -3.43 15.03
N ALA A 115 10.47 -3.46 13.69
CA ALA A 115 9.52 -4.22 12.89
C ALA A 115 9.79 -5.73 12.99
N VAL A 116 8.75 -6.52 13.22
CA VAL A 116 8.71 -7.97 13.06
C VAL A 116 7.80 -8.24 11.86
N PHE A 117 8.36 -8.76 10.78
CA PHE A 117 7.63 -8.98 9.55
C PHE A 117 6.80 -10.26 9.61
N ILE A 118 5.57 -10.17 9.15
CA ILE A 118 4.62 -11.28 9.07
C ILE A 118 4.43 -11.65 7.60
N ASP A 119 4.69 -12.89 7.26
CA ASP A 119 4.57 -13.41 5.90
C ASP A 119 3.15 -13.25 5.34
N SER A 120 3.03 -13.43 4.04
CA SER A 120 1.78 -13.36 3.30
C SER A 120 1.10 -14.73 3.17
N GLU A 121 -0.19 -14.71 2.90
CA GLU A 121 -0.94 -15.89 2.49
C GLU A 121 -1.30 -15.82 0.99
N ARG A 122 -1.65 -16.97 0.39
CA ARG A 122 -1.76 -17.11 -1.07
C ARG A 122 -3.10 -16.64 -1.65
N ASP A 123 -4.15 -16.50 -0.83
CA ASP A 123 -5.50 -16.19 -1.33
C ASP A 123 -5.72 -14.70 -1.60
N THR A 124 -4.94 -13.82 -0.96
CA THR A 124 -5.01 -12.36 -1.12
C THR A 124 -3.65 -11.69 -1.26
N TRP A 125 -2.54 -12.42 -1.00
CA TRP A 125 -1.15 -11.94 -0.92
C TRP A 125 -0.90 -10.97 0.25
N ASN A 126 -1.86 -10.83 1.14
CA ASN A 126 -1.74 -9.99 2.33
C ASN A 126 -1.24 -10.79 3.54
N MET A 127 -1.12 -10.12 4.69
CA MET A 127 -0.67 -10.71 5.95
C MET A 127 -1.40 -12.03 6.25
N ASP A 128 -0.63 -13.08 6.55
CA ASP A 128 -1.16 -14.39 6.93
C ASP A 128 -1.64 -14.38 8.39
N PRO A 129 -2.95 -14.62 8.64
CA PRO A 129 -3.46 -14.74 10.01
C PRO A 129 -2.78 -15.83 10.84
N VAL A 130 -2.37 -16.95 10.22
CA VAL A 130 -1.67 -18.04 10.93
C VAL A 130 -0.28 -17.61 11.36
N ALA A 131 0.45 -16.93 10.49
CA ALA A 131 1.76 -16.36 10.82
C ALA A 131 1.64 -15.27 11.90
N LEU A 132 0.58 -14.45 11.86
CA LEU A 132 0.30 -13.43 12.87
C LEU A 132 0.05 -14.05 14.26
N GLU A 133 -0.76 -15.10 14.36
CA GLU A 133 -1.00 -15.79 15.63
C GLU A 133 0.30 -16.36 16.20
N ARG A 134 1.14 -17.00 15.37
CA ARG A 134 2.47 -17.48 15.79
C ARG A 134 3.39 -16.36 16.26
N ALA A 135 3.31 -15.20 15.60
CA ALA A 135 4.11 -14.05 16.00
C ALA A 135 3.73 -13.58 17.42
N PHE A 136 2.46 -13.60 17.79
CA PHE A 136 2.01 -13.30 19.15
C PHE A 136 2.51 -14.32 20.18
N ASP A 137 2.61 -15.61 19.82
CA ASP A 137 3.19 -16.61 20.70
C ASP A 137 4.69 -16.32 20.98
N MET A 138 5.42 -15.80 19.98
CA MET A 138 6.86 -15.50 20.07
C MET A 138 7.16 -14.12 20.66
N TYR A 139 6.27 -13.15 20.48
CA TYR A 139 6.39 -11.75 20.89
C TYR A 139 5.12 -11.29 21.62
N PRO A 140 4.77 -11.86 22.79
CA PRO A 140 3.49 -11.64 23.48
C PRO A 140 3.28 -10.20 23.95
N ASP A 141 4.34 -9.40 24.06
CA ASP A 141 4.27 -8.00 24.48
C ASP A 141 3.99 -7.03 23.32
N THR A 142 3.96 -7.51 22.07
CA THR A 142 3.60 -6.70 20.91
C THR A 142 2.11 -6.35 20.96
N LYS A 143 1.79 -5.06 20.77
CA LYS A 143 0.42 -4.54 20.89
C LYS A 143 0.00 -3.66 19.72
N ILE A 144 0.79 -3.59 18.65
CA ILE A 144 0.48 -2.81 17.45
C ILE A 144 0.79 -3.67 16.22
N VAL A 145 -0.16 -3.69 15.29
CA VAL A 145 -0.07 -4.39 14.00
C VAL A 145 -0.25 -3.36 12.88
N MET A 146 0.74 -3.27 11.99
CA MET A 146 0.67 -2.49 10.76
C MET A 146 0.16 -3.39 9.63
N LEU A 147 -1.05 -3.15 9.15
CA LEU A 147 -1.71 -3.96 8.12
C LEU A 147 -1.89 -3.17 6.84
N ALA A 148 -1.20 -3.57 5.76
CA ALA A 148 -1.43 -3.01 4.43
C ALA A 148 -2.40 -3.89 3.61
N HIS A 149 -3.08 -3.25 2.64
CA HIS A 149 -3.93 -3.90 1.64
C HIS A 149 -3.23 -3.85 0.27
N LEU A 150 -2.46 -4.90 -0.03
CA LEU A 150 -1.55 -4.94 -1.16
C LEU A 150 -2.28 -4.79 -2.50
N TYR A 151 -1.80 -3.86 -3.34
CA TYR A 151 -2.30 -3.58 -4.70
C TYR A 151 -3.80 -3.31 -4.79
N GLY A 152 -4.42 -2.90 -3.69
CA GLY A 152 -5.84 -2.61 -3.63
C GLY A 152 -6.73 -3.80 -3.28
N THR A 153 -6.13 -4.90 -2.83
CA THR A 153 -6.83 -6.11 -2.38
C THR A 153 -6.96 -6.11 -0.86
N PRO A 154 -8.17 -6.10 -0.29
CA PRO A 154 -8.34 -6.21 1.16
C PRO A 154 -7.78 -7.51 1.73
N ALA A 155 -7.10 -7.42 2.88
CA ALA A 155 -6.66 -8.59 3.65
C ALA A 155 -7.84 -9.35 4.27
N LYS A 156 -7.61 -10.55 4.80
CA LYS A 156 -8.58 -11.34 5.59
C LYS A 156 -8.82 -10.68 6.94
N PHE A 157 -9.48 -9.52 6.91
CA PHE A 157 -9.53 -8.58 8.02
C PHE A 157 -10.17 -9.16 9.29
N ASP A 158 -11.27 -9.91 9.17
CA ASP A 158 -11.96 -10.47 10.36
C ASP A 158 -11.08 -11.47 11.12
N GLU A 159 -10.29 -12.28 10.41
CA GLU A 159 -9.37 -13.23 11.03
C GLU A 159 -8.24 -12.49 11.74
N ILE A 160 -7.63 -11.50 11.07
CA ILE A 160 -6.58 -10.65 11.65
C ILE A 160 -7.12 -9.87 12.87
N LYS A 161 -8.32 -9.29 12.75
CA LYS A 161 -8.96 -8.52 13.83
C LYS A 161 -9.25 -9.41 15.04
N ALA A 162 -9.77 -10.62 14.84
CA ALA A 162 -10.04 -11.55 15.93
C ALA A 162 -8.77 -11.93 16.70
N ILE A 163 -7.65 -12.12 15.99
CA ILE A 163 -6.33 -12.37 16.59
C ILE A 163 -5.87 -11.13 17.38
N CYS A 164 -5.92 -9.95 16.78
CA CYS A 164 -5.53 -8.71 17.44
C CYS A 164 -6.36 -8.45 18.71
N ASP A 165 -7.68 -8.66 18.65
CA ASP A 165 -8.58 -8.51 19.80
C ASP A 165 -8.24 -9.49 20.94
N LYS A 166 -7.95 -10.75 20.62
CA LYS A 166 -7.52 -11.77 21.58
C LYS A 166 -6.27 -11.36 22.34
N HIS A 167 -5.33 -10.69 21.66
CA HIS A 167 -4.06 -10.25 22.23
C HIS A 167 -4.06 -8.79 22.73
N GLY A 168 -5.19 -8.08 22.59
CA GLY A 168 -5.34 -6.68 22.97
C GLY A 168 -4.42 -5.74 22.17
N ALA A 169 -4.25 -6.02 20.89
CA ALA A 169 -3.42 -5.24 19.97
C ALA A 169 -4.27 -4.30 19.10
N LEU A 170 -3.75 -3.10 18.80
CA LEU A 170 -4.35 -2.15 17.88
C LEU A 170 -3.89 -2.43 16.46
N ILE A 171 -4.77 -2.17 15.49
CA ILE A 171 -4.47 -2.24 14.05
C ILE A 171 -4.32 -0.83 13.49
N VAL A 172 -3.15 -0.53 12.93
CA VAL A 172 -2.93 0.62 12.05
C VAL A 172 -3.09 0.14 10.62
N GLU A 173 -4.15 0.57 9.96
CA GLU A 173 -4.49 0.17 8.60
C GLU A 173 -3.81 1.08 7.57
N ASP A 174 -2.99 0.51 6.72
CA ASP A 174 -2.46 1.16 5.54
C ASP A 174 -3.36 0.86 4.33
N ALA A 175 -4.27 1.77 4.04
CA ALA A 175 -5.17 1.74 2.88
C ALA A 175 -4.67 2.64 1.74
N ALA A 176 -3.36 2.94 1.68
CA ALA A 176 -2.77 3.80 0.66
C ALA A 176 -3.00 3.32 -0.78
N GLU A 177 -3.31 2.05 -0.98
CA GLU A 177 -3.53 1.42 -2.27
C GLU A 177 -4.98 1.01 -2.52
N SER A 178 -5.80 1.06 -1.48
CA SER A 178 -7.11 0.40 -1.49
C SER A 178 -8.31 1.33 -1.35
N LEU A 179 -8.14 2.66 -1.48
CA LEU A 179 -9.29 3.57 -1.53
C LEU A 179 -10.27 3.14 -2.62
N GLY A 180 -11.55 2.94 -2.28
CA GLY A 180 -12.57 2.39 -3.16
C GLY A 180 -12.73 0.87 -3.08
N ALA A 181 -11.83 0.15 -2.36
CA ALA A 181 -12.00 -1.27 -2.07
C ALA A 181 -12.87 -1.50 -0.84
N THR A 182 -13.58 -2.63 -0.76
CA THR A 182 -14.41 -2.98 0.39
C THR A 182 -14.13 -4.38 0.90
N TYR A 183 -14.25 -4.56 2.22
CA TYR A 183 -14.30 -5.85 2.89
C TYR A 183 -15.64 -5.97 3.62
N LYS A 184 -16.45 -6.99 3.28
CA LYS A 184 -17.82 -7.17 3.79
C LYS A 184 -18.64 -5.87 3.75
N SER A 185 -18.58 -5.18 2.59
CA SER A 185 -19.26 -3.91 2.32
C SER A 185 -18.77 -2.72 3.16
N LYS A 186 -17.70 -2.86 3.95
CA LYS A 186 -17.04 -1.74 4.62
C LYS A 186 -15.84 -1.29 3.80
N GLN A 187 -15.73 0.01 3.61
CA GLN A 187 -14.62 0.63 2.88
C GLN A 187 -13.29 0.43 3.62
N THR A 188 -12.23 0.02 2.92
CA THR A 188 -10.87 0.08 3.45
C THR A 188 -10.49 1.52 3.81
N GLY A 189 -9.68 1.69 4.84
CA GLY A 189 -9.45 2.99 5.48
C GLY A 189 -10.44 3.28 6.62
N SER A 190 -11.32 2.30 6.97
CA SER A 190 -12.20 2.37 8.14
C SER A 190 -12.22 1.08 8.97
N LEU A 191 -11.37 0.13 8.64
CA LEU A 191 -11.38 -1.20 9.24
C LEU A 191 -10.54 -1.27 10.51
N GLY A 192 -9.37 -0.62 10.54
CA GLY A 192 -8.46 -0.57 11.67
C GLY A 192 -8.89 0.40 12.78
N ASP A 193 -8.11 0.44 13.84
CA ASP A 193 -8.28 1.42 14.93
C ASP A 193 -7.84 2.81 14.48
N TYR A 194 -6.75 2.89 13.69
CA TYR A 194 -6.25 4.06 12.98
C TYR A 194 -6.00 3.72 11.53
N ASN A 195 -6.40 4.59 10.61
CA ASN A 195 -6.43 4.26 9.20
C ASN A 195 -5.78 5.37 8.37
N CYS A 196 -5.09 4.99 7.29
CA CYS A 196 -4.33 5.91 6.47
C CYS A 196 -4.56 5.69 4.99
N ILE A 197 -4.71 6.80 4.23
CA ILE A 197 -4.87 6.81 2.77
C ILE A 197 -3.76 7.66 2.16
N SER A 198 -3.38 7.35 0.92
CA SER A 198 -2.41 8.13 0.14
C SER A 198 -3.05 8.69 -1.12
N PHE A 199 -2.69 9.94 -1.43
CA PHE A 199 -3.03 10.64 -2.68
C PHE A 199 -1.77 10.92 -3.51
N ASN A 200 -0.74 10.07 -3.40
CA ASN A 200 0.46 10.20 -4.23
C ASN A 200 0.12 10.09 -5.72
N GLY A 201 1.03 10.56 -6.60
CA GLY A 201 0.80 10.72 -8.04
C GLY A 201 0.25 9.50 -8.78
N ASN A 202 0.58 8.29 -8.36
CA ASN A 202 0.16 7.06 -9.01
C ASN A 202 -1.03 6.34 -8.33
N LYS A 203 -1.61 6.92 -7.27
CA LYS A 203 -2.74 6.32 -6.57
C LYS A 203 -4.06 6.50 -7.34
N ILE A 204 -5.07 5.72 -6.96
CA ILE A 204 -6.36 5.72 -7.67
C ILE A 204 -7.05 7.10 -7.69
N ILE A 205 -6.85 7.87 -6.63
CA ILE A 205 -7.13 9.31 -6.53
C ILE A 205 -5.83 9.98 -6.16
N THR A 206 -5.46 11.04 -6.86
CA THR A 206 -4.21 11.76 -6.63
C THR A 206 -4.41 13.24 -6.33
N GLY A 207 -3.56 13.77 -5.46
CA GLY A 207 -3.33 15.20 -5.29
C GLY A 207 -1.94 15.64 -5.78
N SER A 208 -1.24 14.83 -6.59
CA SER A 208 0.20 14.85 -6.84
C SER A 208 1.02 14.37 -5.63
N SER A 209 0.64 14.76 -4.46
CA SER A 209 1.05 14.32 -3.13
C SER A 209 -0.19 14.28 -2.23
N GLY A 210 0.00 14.10 -0.94
CA GLY A 210 -1.10 14.10 0.03
C GLY A 210 -1.38 12.75 0.65
N GLY A 211 -2.02 12.78 1.80
CA GLY A 211 -2.49 11.62 2.54
C GLY A 211 -3.60 12.02 3.50
N MET A 212 -4.21 11.03 4.12
CA MET A 212 -5.30 11.24 5.08
C MET A 212 -5.15 10.27 6.25
N PHE A 213 -5.23 10.81 7.47
CA PHE A 213 -5.45 10.02 8.68
C PHE A 213 -6.95 9.96 8.97
N LEU A 214 -7.47 8.81 9.37
CA LEU A 214 -8.89 8.54 9.53
C LEU A 214 -9.15 7.84 10.87
N THR A 215 -10.16 8.32 11.60
CA THR A 215 -10.53 7.79 12.92
C THR A 215 -11.99 8.07 13.27
N ASN A 216 -12.51 7.35 14.24
CA ASN A 216 -13.82 7.61 14.85
C ASN A 216 -13.74 8.43 16.16
N SER A 217 -12.53 8.75 16.64
CA SER A 217 -12.25 9.54 17.82
C SER A 217 -11.95 10.99 17.46
N LYS A 218 -12.73 11.92 18.02
CA LYS A 218 -12.46 13.35 17.85
C LYS A 218 -11.15 13.77 18.51
N GLU A 219 -10.88 13.22 19.69
CA GLU A 219 -9.65 13.51 20.44
C GLU A 219 -8.40 13.14 19.64
N ASP A 220 -8.40 11.93 19.03
CA ASP A 220 -7.31 11.43 18.20
C ASP A 220 -7.13 12.28 16.93
N ALA A 221 -8.23 12.68 16.28
CA ALA A 221 -8.18 13.56 15.12
C ALA A 221 -7.60 14.94 15.45
N ASP A 222 -8.03 15.54 16.57
CA ASP A 222 -7.54 16.83 17.02
C ASP A 222 -6.05 16.75 17.38
N LYS A 223 -5.62 15.66 18.02
CA LYS A 223 -4.21 15.44 18.37
C LYS A 223 -3.33 15.29 17.13
N VAL A 224 -3.74 14.49 16.15
CA VAL A 224 -3.03 14.35 14.87
C VAL A 224 -2.98 15.69 14.13
N ARG A 225 -4.07 16.46 14.12
CA ARG A 225 -4.10 17.80 13.52
C ARG A 225 -3.11 18.75 14.20
N LYS A 226 -3.04 18.74 15.52
CA LYS A 226 -2.08 19.52 16.30
C LYS A 226 -0.65 19.14 15.92
N TRP A 227 -0.31 17.86 15.95
CA TRP A 227 1.02 17.37 15.58
C TRP A 227 1.42 17.75 14.15
N SER A 228 0.47 17.72 13.21
CA SER A 228 0.73 18.07 11.82
C SER A 228 1.08 19.54 11.57
N THR A 229 0.89 20.41 12.58
CA THR A 229 1.15 21.85 12.58
C THR A 229 2.11 22.27 13.70
N GLN A 230 3.21 21.52 13.86
CA GLN A 230 4.30 21.70 14.82
C GLN A 230 3.85 21.66 16.30
N SER A 231 2.75 20.99 16.64
CA SER A 231 2.22 20.90 18.01
C SER A 231 2.06 22.26 18.71
N ARG A 232 1.61 23.25 17.94
CA ARG A 232 1.42 24.60 18.47
C ARG A 232 0.24 24.61 19.44
N GLU A 233 0.49 25.24 20.63
CA GLU A 233 -0.54 25.47 21.64
C GLU A 233 -1.39 26.71 21.32
N ASP A 234 -2.58 26.77 21.89
CA ASP A 234 -3.43 27.97 21.88
C ASP A 234 -2.96 28.94 22.93
N ALA A 235 -2.01 29.81 22.56
CA ALA A 235 -1.39 30.80 23.42
C ALA A 235 -1.16 32.11 22.65
N ALA A 236 -0.92 33.19 23.37
CA ALA A 236 -0.65 34.54 22.80
C ALA A 236 0.69 34.60 22.03
N TRP A 237 1.57 33.65 22.23
CA TRP A 237 2.84 33.45 21.54
C TRP A 237 2.94 32.03 21.00
N TYR A 238 3.97 31.71 20.21
CA TYR A 238 4.23 30.35 19.77
C TYR A 238 4.77 29.53 20.95
N GLN A 239 3.91 28.66 21.49
CA GLN A 239 4.25 27.74 22.55
C GLN A 239 4.14 26.29 22.04
N HIS A 240 5.08 25.44 22.45
CA HIS A 240 5.15 24.05 22.08
C HIS A 240 5.49 23.23 23.32
N GLU A 241 4.64 22.26 23.67
CA GLU A 241 4.81 21.39 24.83
C GLU A 241 5.23 19.97 24.43
N GLU A 242 5.12 19.65 23.14
CA GLU A 242 5.52 18.37 22.55
C GLU A 242 6.08 18.55 21.15
N ILE A 243 6.79 17.54 20.65
CA ILE A 243 7.32 17.55 19.28
C ILE A 243 6.18 17.45 18.28
N GLY A 244 6.15 18.33 17.30
CA GLY A 244 5.24 18.33 16.17
C GLY A 244 5.98 18.32 14.84
N TYR A 245 5.20 18.32 13.75
CA TYR A 245 5.68 18.13 12.38
C TYR A 245 5.08 19.18 11.46
N ASN A 246 5.69 19.41 10.31
CA ASN A 246 5.11 20.15 9.21
C ASN A 246 4.48 19.17 8.22
N TYR A 247 3.38 18.54 8.62
CA TYR A 247 2.73 17.45 7.87
C TYR A 247 1.33 17.81 7.35
N ARG A 248 0.89 19.07 7.49
CA ARG A 248 -0.43 19.47 7.01
C ARG A 248 -0.47 19.55 5.48
N MET A 249 -1.55 19.07 4.86
CA MET A 249 -1.79 19.20 3.41
C MET A 249 -1.97 20.68 3.03
N SER A 250 -1.48 21.10 1.87
CA SER A 250 -1.77 22.42 1.33
C SER A 250 -3.17 22.46 0.66
N ASN A 251 -3.79 23.63 0.65
CA ASN A 251 -5.10 23.84 0.02
C ASN A 251 -5.07 23.65 -1.51
N ILE A 252 -3.89 23.82 -2.14
CA ILE A 252 -3.67 23.53 -3.56
C ILE A 252 -3.76 22.01 -3.82
N VAL A 253 -3.01 21.22 -3.05
CA VAL A 253 -3.04 19.75 -3.13
C VAL A 253 -4.44 19.22 -2.84
N ALA A 254 -5.11 19.76 -1.82
CA ALA A 254 -6.50 19.42 -1.51
C ALA A 254 -7.45 19.78 -2.66
N GLY A 255 -7.21 20.87 -3.38
CA GLY A 255 -8.00 21.23 -4.59
C GLY A 255 -7.93 20.18 -5.68
N VAL A 256 -6.73 19.61 -5.93
CA VAL A 256 -6.58 18.51 -6.89
C VAL A 256 -7.34 17.26 -6.41
N VAL A 257 -7.17 16.84 -5.14
CA VAL A 257 -7.91 15.69 -4.57
C VAL A 257 -9.42 15.91 -4.68
N ARG A 258 -9.91 17.12 -4.32
CA ARG A 258 -11.32 17.47 -4.38
C ARG A 258 -11.91 17.32 -5.78
N GLY A 259 -11.14 17.73 -6.81
CA GLY A 259 -11.55 17.58 -8.21
C GLY A 259 -11.62 16.13 -8.68
N GLN A 260 -10.82 15.25 -8.09
CA GLN A 260 -10.77 13.83 -8.47
C GLN A 260 -11.79 12.94 -7.73
N MET A 261 -12.16 13.29 -6.51
CA MET A 261 -13.03 12.44 -5.67
C MET A 261 -14.35 12.03 -6.33
N PRO A 262 -15.05 12.87 -7.10
CA PRO A 262 -16.29 12.48 -7.79
C PRO A 262 -16.12 11.33 -8.78
N TYR A 263 -14.90 11.08 -9.25
CA TYR A 263 -14.59 10.07 -10.26
C TYR A 263 -14.05 8.75 -9.68
N LEU A 264 -14.02 8.58 -8.35
CA LEU A 264 -13.48 7.37 -7.69
C LEU A 264 -14.13 6.09 -8.22
N SER A 265 -15.46 6.05 -8.33
CA SER A 265 -16.18 4.86 -8.82
C SER A 265 -15.90 4.56 -10.30
N GLU A 266 -15.68 5.58 -11.12
CA GLU A 266 -15.27 5.44 -12.52
C GLU A 266 -13.87 4.85 -12.60
N HIS A 267 -12.93 5.35 -11.79
CA HIS A 267 -11.56 4.84 -11.72
C HIS A 267 -11.54 3.36 -11.28
N VAL A 268 -12.27 2.98 -10.24
CA VAL A 268 -12.39 1.58 -9.79
C VAL A 268 -12.98 0.71 -10.89
N SER A 269 -14.02 1.17 -11.57
CA SER A 269 -14.66 0.43 -12.68
C SER A 269 -13.70 0.22 -13.85
N ALA A 270 -12.91 1.23 -14.21
CA ALA A 270 -11.89 1.13 -15.26
C ALA A 270 -10.79 0.13 -14.88
N LYS A 271 -10.30 0.19 -13.64
CA LYS A 271 -9.30 -0.76 -13.11
C LYS A 271 -9.81 -2.20 -13.12
N LYS A 272 -11.07 -2.42 -12.68
CA LYS A 272 -11.73 -3.74 -12.73
C LYS A 272 -11.82 -4.27 -14.16
N ALA A 273 -12.21 -3.42 -15.11
CA ALA A 273 -12.28 -3.80 -16.52
C ALA A 273 -10.90 -4.20 -17.09
N ILE A 274 -9.82 -3.50 -16.68
CA ILE A 274 -8.44 -3.86 -17.05
C ILE A 274 -8.08 -5.23 -16.48
N TYR A 275 -8.35 -5.48 -15.20
CA TYR A 275 -8.08 -6.76 -14.55
C TYR A 275 -8.81 -7.91 -15.24
N GLU A 276 -10.12 -7.77 -15.52
CA GLU A 276 -10.91 -8.82 -16.15
C GLU A 276 -10.47 -9.11 -17.60
N ARG A 277 -10.06 -8.08 -18.37
CA ARG A 277 -9.49 -8.30 -19.71
C ARG A 277 -8.17 -9.08 -19.65
N TYR A 278 -7.27 -8.79 -18.70
CA TYR A 278 -6.07 -9.59 -18.51
C TYR A 278 -6.39 -11.03 -18.13
N LYS A 279 -7.30 -11.23 -17.17
CA LYS A 279 -7.74 -12.55 -16.72
C LYS A 279 -8.31 -13.38 -17.86
N GLU A 280 -9.11 -12.79 -18.73
CA GLU A 280 -9.63 -13.44 -19.94
C GLU A 280 -8.53 -13.70 -20.97
N GLY A 281 -7.70 -12.67 -21.25
CA GLY A 281 -6.66 -12.73 -22.28
C GLY A 281 -5.54 -13.72 -21.97
N PHE A 282 -5.32 -14.08 -20.71
CA PHE A 282 -4.33 -15.07 -20.31
C PHE A 282 -4.87 -16.47 -20.12
N LYS A 283 -6.15 -16.72 -20.41
CA LYS A 283 -6.69 -18.08 -20.38
C LYS A 283 -5.85 -19.04 -21.23
N GLY A 284 -5.55 -20.20 -20.66
CA GLY A 284 -4.72 -21.23 -21.29
C GLY A 284 -3.21 -21.04 -21.16
N LEU A 285 -2.73 -19.90 -20.60
CA LEU A 285 -1.35 -19.78 -20.18
C LEU A 285 -1.14 -20.34 -18.75
N PRO A 286 0.06 -20.80 -18.42
CA PRO A 286 0.40 -21.29 -17.09
C PRO A 286 0.65 -20.11 -16.12
N VAL A 287 -0.37 -19.30 -15.90
CA VAL A 287 -0.31 -18.08 -15.06
C VAL A 287 -1.61 -17.89 -14.30
N THR A 288 -1.53 -17.14 -13.20
CA THR A 288 -2.68 -16.67 -12.44
C THR A 288 -2.61 -15.16 -12.22
N MET A 289 -3.77 -14.50 -12.14
CA MET A 289 -3.84 -13.10 -11.74
C MET A 289 -3.78 -13.00 -10.20
N ASN A 290 -3.39 -11.81 -9.68
CA ASN A 290 -3.45 -11.57 -8.24
C ASN A 290 -4.83 -11.92 -7.68
N PRO A 291 -4.88 -12.79 -6.65
CA PRO A 291 -6.13 -13.29 -6.10
C PRO A 291 -6.77 -12.29 -5.15
N TYR A 292 -8.03 -12.53 -4.80
CA TYR A 292 -8.75 -11.82 -3.75
C TYR A 292 -9.87 -12.70 -3.19
N ASP A 293 -10.30 -12.42 -1.97
CA ASP A 293 -11.44 -13.11 -1.34
C ASP A 293 -12.76 -12.69 -2.01
N VAL A 294 -13.17 -13.46 -3.01
CA VAL A 294 -14.38 -13.21 -3.82
C VAL A 294 -15.65 -13.16 -2.97
N ALA A 295 -15.67 -13.87 -1.85
CA ALA A 295 -16.87 -13.95 -0.99
C ALA A 295 -17.03 -12.71 -0.10
N ASN A 296 -15.92 -12.09 0.32
CA ASN A 296 -15.94 -11.07 1.34
C ASN A 296 -15.36 -9.72 0.89
N SER A 297 -14.66 -9.64 -0.25
CA SER A 297 -14.00 -8.41 -0.66
C SER A 297 -14.30 -7.99 -2.10
N GLU A 298 -14.27 -6.68 -2.33
CA GLU A 298 -14.28 -6.06 -3.64
C GLU A 298 -13.03 -5.17 -3.74
N PRO A 299 -11.95 -5.64 -4.41
CA PRO A 299 -10.75 -4.83 -4.62
C PRO A 299 -11.04 -3.59 -5.48
N ASN A 300 -10.21 -2.56 -5.34
CA ASN A 300 -10.21 -1.45 -6.28
C ASN A 300 -9.36 -1.74 -7.53
N PHE A 301 -8.64 -2.89 -7.55
CA PHE A 301 -7.78 -3.34 -8.65
C PHE A 301 -6.71 -2.29 -9.04
N TRP A 302 -6.17 -1.56 -8.06
CA TRP A 302 -5.19 -0.51 -8.34
C TRP A 302 -4.09 -0.96 -9.31
N LEU A 303 -3.51 -2.14 -9.08
CA LEU A 303 -2.63 -2.81 -10.04
C LEU A 303 -3.10 -4.23 -10.33
N SER A 304 -3.12 -4.58 -11.61
CA SER A 304 -3.25 -5.96 -12.08
C SER A 304 -1.87 -6.63 -12.02
N CYS A 305 -1.79 -7.79 -11.38
CA CYS A 305 -0.54 -8.54 -11.24
C CYS A 305 -0.68 -9.95 -11.82
N LEU A 306 0.43 -10.47 -12.35
CA LEU A 306 0.54 -11.79 -12.92
C LEU A 306 1.51 -12.63 -12.09
N LEU A 307 1.16 -13.86 -11.78
CA LEU A 307 2.03 -14.88 -11.19
C LEU A 307 2.22 -16.03 -12.18
N ILE A 308 3.46 -16.33 -12.54
CA ILE A 308 3.81 -17.43 -13.43
C ILE A 308 3.84 -18.72 -12.61
N ASN A 309 3.26 -19.81 -13.14
CA ASN A 309 3.33 -21.11 -12.50
C ASN A 309 4.79 -21.58 -12.40
N GLU A 310 5.12 -22.29 -11.36
CA GLU A 310 6.51 -22.70 -11.08
C GLU A 310 7.13 -23.53 -12.20
N ASP A 311 6.36 -24.46 -12.76
CA ASP A 311 6.77 -25.34 -13.88
C ASP A 311 6.99 -24.61 -15.22
N ALA A 312 6.41 -23.41 -15.35
CA ALA A 312 6.54 -22.55 -16.53
C ALA A 312 7.64 -21.47 -16.37
N MET A 313 8.32 -21.44 -15.23
CA MET A 313 9.43 -20.52 -15.01
C MET A 313 10.70 -20.99 -15.71
N CYS A 314 11.34 -20.09 -16.48
CA CYS A 314 12.73 -20.27 -16.85
C CYS A 314 13.64 -19.87 -15.68
N LYS A 315 14.92 -20.26 -15.73
CA LYS A 315 15.88 -19.95 -14.66
C LYS A 315 16.11 -18.44 -14.56
N GLN A 316 15.78 -17.87 -13.43
CA GLN A 316 16.01 -16.47 -13.08
C GLN A 316 16.80 -16.36 -11.77
N VAL A 317 17.73 -15.42 -11.71
CA VAL A 317 18.45 -15.04 -10.48
C VAL A 317 18.27 -13.55 -10.28
N ARG A 318 17.72 -13.16 -9.14
CA ARG A 318 17.60 -11.75 -8.75
C ARG A 318 18.70 -11.42 -7.75
N GLY A 319 19.59 -10.51 -8.17
CA GLY A 319 20.60 -9.90 -7.31
C GLY A 319 20.02 -8.76 -6.49
N GLU A 320 20.90 -7.93 -5.93
CA GLU A 320 20.49 -6.76 -5.14
C GLU A 320 19.92 -5.63 -6.00
N LYS A 321 20.45 -5.45 -7.22
CA LYS A 321 20.12 -4.33 -8.10
C LYS A 321 19.79 -4.75 -9.53
N ASP A 322 20.03 -6.00 -9.88
CA ASP A 322 19.86 -6.55 -11.20
C ASP A 322 19.16 -7.91 -11.17
N ALA A 323 18.74 -8.38 -12.32
CA ALA A 323 18.22 -9.72 -12.50
C ALA A 323 18.78 -10.29 -13.80
N LEU A 324 19.13 -11.58 -13.74
CA LEU A 324 19.62 -12.34 -14.89
C LEU A 324 18.70 -13.53 -15.11
N TYR A 325 18.51 -13.93 -16.37
CA TYR A 325 17.76 -15.12 -16.71
C TYR A 325 18.38 -15.88 -17.88
N ILE A 326 18.01 -17.13 -18.00
CA ILE A 326 18.38 -17.98 -19.13
C ILE A 326 17.08 -18.28 -19.91
N HIS A 327 17.00 -17.78 -21.13
CA HIS A 327 15.85 -18.06 -22.00
C HIS A 327 15.70 -19.58 -22.23
N GLU A 328 14.47 -20.07 -22.10
CA GLU A 328 14.09 -21.47 -22.34
C GLU A 328 12.77 -21.49 -23.12
N GLN A 329 12.74 -22.17 -24.27
CA GLN A 329 11.54 -22.22 -25.12
C GLN A 329 10.35 -22.81 -24.36
N GLY A 330 9.21 -22.15 -24.44
CA GLY A 330 7.98 -22.53 -23.74
C GLY A 330 7.92 -22.14 -22.27
N LYS A 331 8.97 -21.50 -21.76
CA LYS A 331 9.05 -20.96 -20.40
C LYS A 331 9.49 -19.51 -20.41
N THR A 332 9.15 -18.79 -19.37
CA THR A 332 9.55 -17.38 -19.21
C THR A 332 9.74 -17.02 -17.74
N CYS A 333 10.10 -15.78 -17.46
CA CYS A 333 10.18 -15.24 -16.10
C CYS A 333 9.75 -13.76 -16.08
N PRO A 334 9.46 -13.19 -14.91
CA PRO A 334 9.09 -11.78 -14.79
C PRO A 334 10.09 -10.83 -15.44
N THR A 335 11.40 -11.08 -15.32
CA THR A 335 12.44 -10.23 -15.91
C THR A 335 12.33 -10.21 -17.44
N GLU A 336 12.19 -11.38 -18.08
CA GLU A 336 12.06 -11.47 -19.54
C GLU A 336 10.80 -10.75 -20.04
N ILE A 337 9.65 -10.96 -19.38
CA ILE A 337 8.39 -10.28 -19.74
C ILE A 337 8.54 -8.76 -19.60
N LEU A 338 9.12 -8.28 -18.50
CA LEU A 338 9.32 -6.85 -18.27
C LEU A 338 10.25 -6.20 -19.30
N GLU A 339 11.34 -6.88 -19.68
CA GLU A 339 12.22 -6.42 -20.74
C GLU A 339 11.52 -6.37 -22.11
N LYS A 340 10.68 -7.37 -22.39
CA LYS A 340 9.89 -7.40 -23.61
C LYS A 340 8.85 -6.29 -23.64
N LEU A 341 8.12 -6.05 -22.57
CA LEU A 341 7.19 -4.92 -22.45
C LEU A 341 7.89 -3.58 -22.67
N ALA A 342 9.07 -3.39 -22.06
CA ALA A 342 9.87 -2.17 -22.22
C ALA A 342 10.28 -1.92 -23.68
N LYS A 343 10.64 -2.98 -24.45
CA LYS A 343 10.94 -2.87 -25.89
C LYS A 343 9.75 -2.35 -26.71
N TYR A 344 8.53 -2.61 -26.23
CA TYR A 344 7.29 -2.12 -26.88
C TYR A 344 6.76 -0.82 -26.26
N ASN A 345 7.54 -0.13 -25.43
CA ASN A 345 7.17 1.12 -24.75
C ASN A 345 6.00 0.95 -23.76
N ALA A 346 5.89 -0.20 -23.12
CA ALA A 346 4.92 -0.49 -22.05
C ALA A 346 5.64 -0.71 -20.71
N GLU A 347 5.10 -0.16 -19.62
CA GLU A 347 5.69 -0.22 -18.29
C GLU A 347 5.05 -1.32 -17.44
N GLY A 348 5.77 -2.39 -17.17
CA GLY A 348 5.52 -3.28 -16.06
C GLY A 348 6.53 -3.04 -14.92
N ARG A 349 6.31 -3.67 -13.78
CA ARG A 349 7.23 -3.65 -12.62
C ARG A 349 7.32 -5.04 -12.00
N PRO A 350 8.44 -5.41 -11.37
CA PRO A 350 8.45 -6.55 -10.48
C PRO A 350 7.39 -6.40 -9.39
N ILE A 351 6.85 -7.50 -8.88
CA ILE A 351 6.17 -7.48 -7.57
C ILE A 351 7.14 -6.87 -6.55
N TRP A 352 6.62 -6.18 -5.56
CA TRP A 352 7.47 -5.59 -4.54
C TRP A 352 8.29 -6.63 -3.81
N LYS A 353 9.58 -6.33 -3.67
CA LYS A 353 10.49 -7.17 -2.89
C LYS A 353 10.05 -7.14 -1.43
N PRO A 354 9.78 -8.30 -0.81
CA PRO A 354 9.36 -8.39 0.58
C PRO A 354 10.28 -7.61 1.52
N MET A 355 9.73 -7.01 2.57
CA MET A 355 10.47 -6.15 3.48
C MET A 355 11.59 -6.88 4.19
N HIS A 356 11.38 -8.13 4.64
CA HIS A 356 12.44 -8.93 5.26
C HIS A 356 13.63 -9.19 4.33
N MET A 357 13.45 -9.10 3.00
CA MET A 357 14.53 -9.23 2.00
C MET A 357 15.23 -7.91 1.70
N GLN A 358 14.72 -6.77 2.17
CA GLN A 358 15.34 -5.47 1.94
C GLN A 358 16.65 -5.34 2.72
N PRO A 359 17.72 -4.75 2.13
CA PRO A 359 19.00 -4.61 2.79
C PRO A 359 18.95 -3.97 4.17
N ILE A 360 18.07 -2.97 4.34
CA ILE A 360 17.91 -2.23 5.60
C ILE A 360 17.26 -3.08 6.71
N TYR A 361 16.47 -4.12 6.34
CA TYR A 361 15.71 -4.93 7.29
C TYR A 361 16.20 -6.38 7.41
N ARG A 362 17.40 -6.70 6.89
CA ARG A 362 17.94 -8.07 6.89
C ARG A 362 18.10 -8.68 8.27
N THR A 363 18.19 -7.89 9.30
CA THR A 363 18.36 -8.34 10.68
C THR A 363 17.05 -8.36 11.47
N ASN A 364 15.95 -7.89 10.88
CA ASN A 364 14.64 -7.90 11.52
C ASN A 364 14.07 -9.33 11.55
N PRO A 365 13.32 -9.70 12.59
CA PRO A 365 12.60 -10.96 12.63
C PRO A 365 11.57 -11.08 11.50
N PHE A 366 11.39 -12.30 11.00
CA PHE A 366 10.42 -12.65 9.98
C PHE A 366 9.72 -13.95 10.38
N ILE A 367 8.38 -13.95 10.39
CA ILE A 367 7.54 -15.05 10.89
C ILE A 367 6.65 -15.55 9.76
N THR A 368 6.67 -16.87 9.55
CA THR A 368 5.84 -17.58 8.56
C THR A 368 4.74 -18.41 9.25
N ALA A 369 3.80 -18.94 8.48
CA ALA A 369 2.77 -19.85 8.97
C ALA A 369 3.33 -21.10 9.65
N GLN A 370 4.50 -21.60 9.19
CA GLN A 370 5.16 -22.77 9.77
C GLN A 370 6.06 -22.42 10.97
N GLY A 371 6.32 -21.15 11.21
CA GLY A 371 7.12 -20.70 12.35
C GLY A 371 8.07 -19.56 12.02
N ASN A 372 9.24 -19.56 12.68
CA ASN A 372 10.22 -18.51 12.56
C ASN A 372 11.02 -18.66 11.26
N GLY A 373 10.75 -17.81 10.27
CA GLY A 373 11.53 -17.77 9.03
C GLY A 373 12.92 -17.17 9.22
N ARG A 374 13.05 -16.21 10.15
CA ARG A 374 14.33 -15.61 10.55
C ARG A 374 14.20 -14.94 11.91
N ALA A 375 15.06 -15.28 12.85
CA ALA A 375 15.26 -14.55 14.09
C ALA A 375 16.06 -13.26 13.84
N ARG A 376 16.54 -12.60 14.87
CA ARG A 376 17.38 -11.39 14.79
C ARG A 376 18.77 -11.66 14.23
N SER A 377 18.88 -12.20 13.03
CA SER A 377 20.16 -12.47 12.35
C SER A 377 19.95 -12.45 10.84
N ASN A 378 21.04 -12.38 10.06
CA ASN A 378 20.99 -12.53 8.61
C ASN A 378 20.74 -13.98 8.15
N ALA A 379 20.73 -14.93 9.07
CA ALA A 379 20.53 -16.34 8.73
C ALA A 379 19.04 -16.58 8.41
N TYR A 380 18.78 -17.13 7.25
CA TYR A 380 17.50 -17.71 6.91
C TYR A 380 17.32 -19.00 7.69
N ILE A 381 16.24 -19.12 8.47
CA ILE A 381 15.94 -20.32 9.25
C ILE A 381 14.89 -21.19 8.53
N ALA A 382 14.80 -21.07 7.22
CA ALA A 382 13.86 -21.84 6.41
C ALA A 382 14.33 -23.30 6.17
N GLU A 383 15.10 -23.88 7.06
CA GLU A 383 15.39 -25.31 7.00
C GLU A 383 14.14 -26.10 7.40
N ASN A 384 13.86 -27.15 6.66
CA ASN A 384 12.78 -28.11 6.95
C ASN A 384 11.34 -27.67 6.71
N GLY A 385 11.06 -26.93 5.63
CA GLY A 385 9.70 -26.72 5.14
C GLY A 385 9.02 -25.46 5.64
N CYS A 386 9.77 -24.46 6.07
CA CYS A 386 9.27 -23.12 6.21
C CYS A 386 9.03 -22.52 4.81
N GLU A 387 7.80 -22.34 4.43
CA GLU A 387 7.43 -21.70 3.16
C GLU A 387 7.50 -20.19 3.34
N ASP A 388 8.21 -19.51 2.42
CA ASP A 388 8.25 -18.05 2.32
C ASP A 388 7.38 -17.63 1.14
N VAL A 389 6.12 -17.31 1.44
CA VAL A 389 5.12 -16.99 0.43
C VAL A 389 5.43 -15.67 -0.26
N GLY A 390 5.88 -14.67 0.49
CA GLY A 390 6.25 -13.36 -0.07
C GLY A 390 7.41 -13.47 -1.06
N ALA A 391 8.47 -14.21 -0.72
CA ALA A 391 9.60 -14.42 -1.62
C ALA A 391 9.22 -15.20 -2.88
N ASP A 392 8.35 -16.20 -2.77
CA ASP A 392 7.84 -16.96 -3.92
C ASP A 392 7.03 -16.07 -4.87
N ILE A 393 6.10 -15.26 -4.34
CA ILE A 393 5.33 -14.30 -5.13
C ILE A 393 6.26 -13.28 -5.80
N PHE A 394 7.24 -12.75 -5.09
CA PHE A 394 8.24 -11.84 -5.65
C PHE A 394 9.04 -12.50 -6.78
N GLN A 395 9.46 -13.75 -6.60
CA GLN A 395 10.27 -14.47 -7.59
C GLN A 395 9.50 -14.71 -8.91
N ARG A 396 8.22 -15.00 -8.84
CA ARG A 396 7.40 -15.43 -9.99
C ARG A 396 6.44 -14.37 -10.51
N GLY A 397 6.26 -13.25 -9.79
CA GLY A 397 5.24 -12.26 -10.07
C GLY A 397 5.75 -10.98 -10.71
N LEU A 398 4.84 -10.29 -11.41
CA LEU A 398 5.04 -8.95 -11.95
C LEU A 398 3.73 -8.15 -11.97
N CYS A 399 3.86 -6.83 -11.86
CA CYS A 399 2.77 -5.88 -12.05
C CYS A 399 2.65 -5.51 -13.53
N LEU A 400 1.45 -5.55 -14.06
CA LEU A 400 1.10 -5.27 -15.45
C LEU A 400 0.69 -3.80 -15.65
N PRO A 401 0.84 -3.24 -16.86
CA PRO A 401 0.27 -1.94 -17.19
C PRO A 401 -1.20 -1.88 -16.79
N SER A 402 -1.55 -0.93 -15.92
CA SER A 402 -2.87 -0.81 -15.31
C SER A 402 -3.39 0.63 -15.36
N ASP A 403 -2.90 1.45 -16.29
CA ASP A 403 -3.29 2.85 -16.44
C ASP A 403 -4.73 2.97 -16.96
N ASN A 404 -5.56 3.81 -16.32
CA ASN A 404 -6.94 4.04 -16.73
C ASN A 404 -7.08 4.60 -18.15
N LYS A 405 -6.02 5.21 -18.69
CA LYS A 405 -5.99 5.79 -20.04
C LYS A 405 -5.63 4.78 -21.12
N MET A 406 -5.23 3.56 -20.73
CA MET A 406 -4.94 2.46 -21.66
C MET A 406 -6.23 1.99 -22.34
N THR A 407 -6.25 1.96 -23.68
CA THR A 407 -7.39 1.46 -24.43
C THR A 407 -7.48 -0.07 -24.40
N ALA A 408 -8.64 -0.61 -24.75
CA ALA A 408 -8.80 -2.08 -24.84
C ALA A 408 -7.91 -2.69 -25.93
N GLU A 409 -7.71 -1.98 -27.06
CA GLU A 409 -6.85 -2.39 -28.17
C GLU A 409 -5.37 -2.39 -27.76
N GLU A 410 -4.92 -1.38 -27.02
CA GLU A 410 -3.57 -1.32 -26.47
C GLU A 410 -3.34 -2.47 -25.48
N GLN A 411 -4.32 -2.76 -24.63
CA GLN A 411 -4.25 -3.87 -23.70
C GLN A 411 -4.20 -5.24 -24.40
N GLU A 412 -4.96 -5.41 -25.47
CA GLU A 412 -4.92 -6.64 -26.27
C GLU A 412 -3.52 -6.87 -26.88
N ILE A 413 -2.86 -5.83 -27.35
CA ILE A 413 -1.48 -5.90 -27.83
C ILE A 413 -0.53 -6.32 -26.69
N ILE A 414 -0.69 -5.77 -25.48
CA ILE A 414 0.09 -6.15 -24.31
C ILE A 414 -0.11 -7.63 -23.98
N ILE A 415 -1.36 -8.11 -24.02
CA ILE A 415 -1.67 -9.52 -23.82
C ILE A 415 -0.93 -10.39 -24.85
N GLN A 416 -0.94 -10.02 -26.13
CA GLN A 416 -0.23 -10.76 -27.17
C GLN A 416 1.29 -10.75 -26.96
N ILE A 417 1.88 -9.61 -26.54
CA ILE A 417 3.31 -9.52 -26.21
C ILE A 417 3.65 -10.52 -25.09
N ILE A 418 2.84 -10.57 -24.03
CA ILE A 418 3.08 -11.47 -22.89
C ILE A 418 2.88 -12.93 -23.31
N ARG A 419 1.83 -13.25 -24.06
CA ARG A 419 1.59 -14.61 -24.59
C ARG A 419 2.78 -15.11 -25.38
N SER A 420 3.39 -14.26 -26.20
CA SER A 420 4.56 -14.62 -27.01
C SER A 420 5.85 -14.84 -26.19
N CYS A 421 5.83 -14.66 -24.87
CA CYS A 421 6.95 -15.05 -23.99
C CYS A 421 6.86 -16.54 -23.60
N PHE A 422 5.73 -17.21 -23.84
CA PHE A 422 5.50 -18.63 -23.53
C PHE A 422 5.58 -19.51 -24.78
N GLU A 423 5.91 -18.97 -25.95
CA GLU A 423 6.11 -19.70 -27.22
C GLU A 423 7.60 -20.02 -27.43
#